data_36b47b4613107bf26f9345a48fb75578
#
_entry.id   36b47b4613107bf26f9345a48fb75578
#
_cell.length_a   1.000
_cell.length_b   1.000
_cell.length_c   1.000
_cell.angle_alpha   90.00
_cell.angle_beta   90.00
_cell.angle_gamma   90.00
#
_symmetry.space_group_name_H-M   'P 1'
#
loop_
_entity.id
_entity.type
_entity.pdbx_description
1 polymer ?
#
loop_
_entity_poly.entity_id
_entity_poly.type
_entity_poly.pdbx_seq_one_letter_code
_entity_poly.pdbx_strand_id
1 'polypeptide(L)'
;YDPPTITGYRVTQRASVVVGDLRSGGKAVAAAVAAGGNAVRVSGLRLLVGDPDAATARARDAAVAEAKAKAEQYADASGQTLGDVVTIREVHVRPLPSPTGQVAALRGTFDSAALKALPIRAGKERTAVTVRIVWELT
;
A
#
# COMPACT_ATOMS: atom_id res chain seq x y z
N TYR A 1 -47.02 -28.05 16.47
CA TYR A 1 -45.62 -27.66 16.17
C TYR A 1 -45.34 -27.98 14.70
N ASP A 2 -45.42 -26.98 13.83
CA ASP A 2 -45.06 -27.16 12.42
C ASP A 2 -43.56 -27.05 12.25
N PRO A 3 -42.88 -28.07 11.71
CA PRO A 3 -41.44 -27.97 11.43
C PRO A 3 -41.20 -26.92 10.32
N PRO A 4 -40.06 -26.19 10.37
CA PRO A 4 -39.74 -25.18 9.38
C PRO A 4 -39.60 -25.84 8.01
N THR A 5 -40.30 -25.29 7.04
CA THR A 5 -40.23 -25.74 5.65
C THR A 5 -39.08 -25.05 4.95
N ILE A 6 -38.18 -25.84 4.32
CA ILE A 6 -37.08 -25.27 3.50
C ILE A 6 -37.68 -24.72 2.20
N THR A 7 -37.66 -23.40 2.04
CA THR A 7 -38.19 -22.72 0.85
C THR A 7 -37.15 -22.44 -0.24
N GLY A 8 -35.86 -22.67 0.06
CA GLY A 8 -34.79 -22.48 -0.90
C GLY A 8 -33.40 -22.51 -0.28
N TYR A 9 -32.42 -22.45 -1.14
CA TYR A 9 -31.01 -22.42 -0.78
C TYR A 9 -30.35 -21.13 -1.30
N ARG A 10 -29.45 -20.53 -0.50
CA ARG A 10 -28.62 -19.42 -0.94
C ARG A 10 -27.18 -19.87 -0.92
N VAL A 11 -26.52 -19.81 -2.06
CA VAL A 11 -25.07 -20.08 -2.16
C VAL A 11 -24.34 -18.77 -2.36
N THR A 12 -23.27 -18.57 -1.61
CA THR A 12 -22.38 -17.41 -1.75
C THR A 12 -20.97 -17.90 -1.97
N GLN A 13 -20.35 -17.45 -3.06
CA GLN A 13 -18.95 -17.72 -3.34
C GLN A 13 -18.19 -16.40 -3.37
N ARG A 14 -16.97 -16.39 -2.82
CA ARG A 14 -16.10 -15.21 -2.80
C ARG A 14 -14.82 -15.53 -3.55
N ALA A 15 -14.40 -14.62 -4.43
CA ALA A 15 -13.16 -14.70 -5.16
C ALA A 15 -12.35 -13.43 -4.96
N SER A 16 -11.02 -13.57 -4.83
CA SER A 16 -10.06 -12.45 -4.87
C SER A 16 -9.32 -12.52 -6.19
N VAL A 17 -9.25 -11.40 -6.88
CA VAL A 17 -8.57 -11.29 -8.18
C VAL A 17 -7.52 -10.19 -8.10
N VAL A 18 -6.29 -10.51 -8.52
CA VAL A 18 -5.21 -9.53 -8.65
C VAL A 18 -5.07 -9.17 -10.13
N VAL A 19 -5.10 -7.90 -10.45
CA VAL A 19 -4.94 -7.38 -11.81
C VAL A 19 -3.62 -6.60 -11.85
N GLY A 20 -2.69 -7.04 -12.69
CA GLY A 20 -1.32 -6.47 -12.75
C GLY A 20 -1.25 -5.10 -13.42
N ASP A 21 -2.24 -4.73 -14.23
CA ASP A 21 -2.31 -3.41 -14.85
C ASP A 21 -3.50 -2.62 -14.34
N LEU A 22 -3.20 -1.45 -13.79
CA LEU A 22 -4.20 -0.55 -13.20
C LEU A 22 -5.25 -0.10 -14.21
N ARG A 23 -4.86 0.12 -15.48
CA ARG A 23 -5.79 0.54 -16.55
C ARG A 23 -6.80 -0.54 -16.88
N SER A 24 -6.41 -1.80 -16.73
CA SER A 24 -7.27 -2.96 -16.95
C SER A 24 -8.18 -3.25 -15.76
N GLY A 25 -7.87 -2.73 -14.56
CA GLY A 25 -8.64 -2.98 -13.35
C GLY A 25 -10.10 -2.57 -13.46
N GLY A 26 -10.37 -1.37 -13.96
CA GLY A 26 -11.73 -0.89 -14.17
C GLY A 26 -12.52 -1.73 -15.19
N LYS A 27 -11.86 -2.16 -16.27
CA LYS A 27 -12.46 -3.02 -17.30
C LYS A 27 -12.77 -4.41 -16.74
N ALA A 28 -11.88 -4.99 -15.94
CA ALA A 28 -12.07 -6.28 -15.30
C ALA A 28 -13.27 -6.27 -14.35
N VAL A 29 -13.41 -5.23 -13.53
CA VAL A 29 -14.58 -5.05 -12.66
C VAL A 29 -15.86 -4.92 -13.48
N ALA A 30 -15.86 -4.10 -14.53
CA ALA A 30 -17.03 -3.91 -15.38
C ALA A 30 -17.43 -5.22 -16.10
N ALA A 31 -16.46 -5.99 -16.59
CA ALA A 31 -16.70 -7.28 -17.23
C ALA A 31 -17.28 -8.31 -16.24
N ALA A 32 -16.76 -8.38 -15.02
CA ALA A 32 -17.25 -9.28 -13.99
C ALA A 32 -18.72 -8.97 -13.61
N VAL A 33 -19.04 -7.68 -13.47
CA VAL A 33 -20.41 -7.25 -13.16
C VAL A 33 -21.35 -7.51 -14.35
N ALA A 34 -20.89 -7.28 -15.59
CA ALA A 34 -21.68 -7.55 -16.76
C ALA A 34 -22.00 -9.04 -16.92
N ALA A 35 -21.02 -9.92 -16.63
CA ALA A 35 -21.19 -11.36 -16.72
C ALA A 35 -22.12 -11.94 -15.64
N GLY A 36 -22.05 -11.42 -14.41
CA GLY A 36 -22.77 -11.96 -13.27
C GLY A 36 -24.05 -11.20 -12.90
N GLY A 37 -24.29 -10.05 -13.51
CA GLY A 37 -25.48 -9.22 -13.27
C GLY A 37 -25.74 -8.95 -11.80
N ASN A 38 -26.97 -9.09 -11.37
CA ASN A 38 -27.39 -8.85 -9.98
C ASN A 38 -26.83 -9.88 -8.97
N ALA A 39 -26.24 -10.99 -9.43
CA ALA A 39 -25.63 -12.00 -8.57
C ALA A 39 -24.21 -11.60 -8.09
N VAL A 40 -23.54 -10.69 -8.78
CA VAL A 40 -22.18 -10.25 -8.45
C VAL A 40 -22.21 -9.00 -7.56
N ARG A 41 -21.39 -9.03 -6.51
CA ARG A 41 -21.10 -7.87 -5.66
C ARG A 41 -19.60 -7.67 -5.58
N VAL A 42 -19.13 -6.51 -5.97
CA VAL A 42 -17.72 -6.14 -5.86
C VAL A 42 -17.51 -5.41 -4.53
N SER A 43 -16.53 -5.87 -3.77
CA SER A 43 -16.18 -5.26 -2.47
C SER A 43 -14.66 -5.28 -2.29
N GLY A 44 -14.12 -4.31 -1.55
CA GLY A 44 -12.73 -4.35 -1.11
C GLY A 44 -11.70 -4.14 -2.22
N LEU A 45 -11.91 -3.20 -3.14
CA LEU A 45 -10.89 -2.80 -4.09
C LEU A 45 -9.70 -2.18 -3.35
N ARG A 46 -8.50 -2.72 -3.55
CA ARG A 46 -7.25 -2.19 -2.99
C ARG A 46 -6.21 -2.04 -4.09
N LEU A 47 -5.46 -0.95 -4.02
CA LEU A 47 -4.28 -0.76 -4.84
C LEU A 47 -3.08 -1.36 -4.10
N LEU A 48 -2.24 -2.06 -4.84
CA LEU A 48 -1.01 -2.66 -4.33
C LEU A 48 0.18 -1.97 -4.98
N VAL A 49 1.27 -1.85 -4.25
CA VAL A 49 2.55 -1.41 -4.82
C VAL A 49 3.06 -2.52 -5.73
N GLY A 50 3.43 -2.20 -6.97
CA GLY A 50 3.85 -3.19 -7.95
C GLY A 50 5.16 -3.88 -7.56
N ASP A 51 6.09 -3.14 -6.97
CA ASP A 51 7.38 -3.65 -6.48
C ASP A 51 7.72 -3.01 -5.13
N PRO A 52 7.24 -3.60 -4.03
CA PRO A 52 7.51 -3.09 -2.69
C PRO A 52 8.97 -3.26 -2.27
N ASP A 53 9.66 -4.29 -2.79
CA ASP A 53 11.05 -4.57 -2.43
C ASP A 53 11.98 -3.53 -3.04
N ALA A 54 11.82 -3.18 -4.31
CA ALA A 54 12.56 -2.11 -4.94
C ALA A 54 12.26 -0.73 -4.31
N ALA A 55 11.03 -0.49 -3.88
CA ALA A 55 10.69 0.74 -3.15
C ALA A 55 11.40 0.80 -1.79
N THR A 56 11.45 -0.31 -1.07
CA THR A 56 12.14 -0.43 0.22
C THR A 56 13.66 -0.31 0.07
N ALA A 57 14.25 -0.91 -0.97
CA ALA A 57 15.68 -0.78 -1.25
C ALA A 57 16.06 0.69 -1.46
N ARG A 58 15.35 1.41 -2.33
CA ARG A 58 15.56 2.85 -2.54
C ARG A 58 15.39 3.68 -1.26
N ALA A 59 14.46 3.31 -0.40
CA ALA A 59 14.27 3.99 0.88
C ALA A 59 15.45 3.76 1.85
N ARG A 60 16.04 2.55 1.84
CA ARG A 60 17.26 2.23 2.62
C ARG A 60 18.45 3.04 2.12
N ASP A 61 18.67 3.08 0.81
CA ASP A 61 19.77 3.86 0.22
C ASP A 61 19.64 5.33 0.58
N ALA A 62 18.45 5.90 0.47
CA ALA A 62 18.18 7.29 0.84
C ALA A 62 18.41 7.55 2.34
N ALA A 63 17.98 6.62 3.21
CA ALA A 63 18.14 6.76 4.66
C ALA A 63 19.61 6.73 5.08
N VAL A 64 20.43 5.85 4.47
CA VAL A 64 21.88 5.77 4.74
C VAL A 64 22.58 7.02 4.22
N ALA A 65 22.27 7.48 3.03
CA ALA A 65 22.85 8.69 2.45
C ALA A 65 22.55 9.93 3.32
N GLU A 66 21.30 10.07 3.78
CA GLU A 66 20.89 11.16 4.68
C GLU A 66 21.59 11.08 6.04
N ALA A 67 21.70 9.88 6.62
CA ALA A 67 22.38 9.67 7.88
C ALA A 67 23.88 10.03 7.77
N LYS A 68 24.53 9.63 6.67
CA LYS A 68 25.93 9.97 6.42
C LYS A 68 26.15 11.49 6.30
N ALA A 69 25.35 12.16 5.48
CA ALA A 69 25.46 13.61 5.30
C ALA A 69 25.27 14.37 6.63
N LYS A 70 24.35 13.93 7.48
CA LYS A 70 24.18 14.49 8.83
C LYS A 70 25.39 14.24 9.74
N ALA A 71 25.96 13.01 9.67
CA ALA A 71 27.14 12.66 10.47
C ALA A 71 28.36 13.50 10.07
N GLU A 72 28.59 13.69 8.76
CA GLU A 72 29.65 14.57 8.22
C GLU A 72 29.48 16.00 8.73
N GLN A 73 28.26 16.55 8.69
CA GLN A 73 27.97 17.89 9.21
C GLN A 73 28.28 18.02 10.69
N TYR A 74 27.98 17.00 11.51
CA TYR A 74 28.31 17.04 12.95
C TYR A 74 29.80 16.87 13.21
N ALA A 75 30.50 16.03 12.44
CA ALA A 75 31.95 15.87 12.54
C ALA A 75 32.65 17.21 12.24
N ASP A 76 32.31 17.84 11.12
CA ASP A 76 32.85 19.14 10.72
C ASP A 76 32.59 20.22 11.79
N ALA A 77 31.35 20.29 12.29
CA ALA A 77 30.98 21.27 13.33
C ALA A 77 31.71 21.08 14.65
N SER A 78 32.17 19.85 14.94
CA SER A 78 32.96 19.53 16.14
C SER A 78 34.48 19.60 15.90
N GLY A 79 34.92 19.93 14.69
CA GLY A 79 36.34 19.98 14.31
C GLY A 79 36.97 18.60 14.16
N GLN A 80 36.17 17.58 13.90
CA GLN A 80 36.58 16.18 13.72
C GLN A 80 36.25 15.72 12.28
N THR A 81 36.80 14.56 11.92
CA THR A 81 36.45 13.90 10.67
C THR A 81 35.61 12.65 10.91
N LEU A 82 34.70 12.34 9.99
CA LEU A 82 33.89 11.15 10.06
C LEU A 82 34.76 9.92 9.73
N GLY A 83 34.85 8.98 10.65
CA GLY A 83 35.56 7.72 10.52
C GLY A 83 34.67 6.58 10.05
N ASP A 84 35.08 5.36 10.42
CA ASP A 84 34.42 4.14 10.00
C ASP A 84 33.05 3.91 10.67
N VAL A 85 32.21 3.10 10.00
CA VAL A 85 30.93 2.68 10.57
C VAL A 85 31.16 1.58 11.61
N VAL A 86 30.80 1.86 12.85
CA VAL A 86 30.85 0.90 13.97
C VAL A 86 29.63 0.01 14.00
N THR A 87 28.47 0.58 13.77
CA THR A 87 27.21 -0.15 13.82
C THR A 87 26.19 0.46 12.86
N ILE A 88 25.45 -0.40 12.15
CA ILE A 88 24.30 -0.03 11.37
C ILE A 88 23.12 -0.93 11.72
N ARG A 89 21.95 -0.32 11.98
CA ARG A 89 20.73 -1.05 12.30
C ARG A 89 19.52 -0.37 11.64
N GLU A 90 18.66 -1.16 11.05
CA GLU A 90 17.32 -0.71 10.63
C GLU A 90 16.41 -0.68 11.86
N VAL A 91 15.76 0.45 12.09
CA VAL A 91 14.85 0.65 13.23
C VAL A 91 13.42 0.60 12.71
N HIS A 92 12.64 -0.33 13.24
CA HIS A 92 11.22 -0.39 12.94
C HIS A 92 10.49 0.71 13.69
N VAL A 93 10.27 1.84 13.03
CA VAL A 93 9.38 2.88 13.55
C VAL A 93 7.97 2.53 13.11
N ARG A 94 7.08 2.35 14.07
CA ARG A 94 5.66 2.18 13.77
C ARG A 94 5.17 3.45 13.05
N PRO A 95 4.70 3.37 11.79
CA PRO A 95 4.24 4.56 11.10
C PRO A 95 3.08 5.17 11.90
N LEU A 96 3.19 6.46 12.21
CA LEU A 96 2.02 7.22 12.61
C LEU A 96 1.02 7.18 11.45
N PRO A 97 -0.27 6.91 11.71
CA PRO A 97 -1.27 6.92 10.67
C PRO A 97 -1.27 8.28 10.00
N SER A 98 -0.84 8.31 8.73
CA SER A 98 -0.92 9.52 7.93
C SER A 98 -2.38 9.87 7.70
N PRO A 99 -2.82 11.10 8.01
CA PRO A 99 -4.22 11.48 7.84
C PRO A 99 -4.67 11.56 6.36
N THR A 100 -3.76 11.34 5.41
CA THR A 100 -4.03 11.45 3.96
C THR A 100 -4.40 10.14 3.27
N GLY A 101 -4.62 9.05 4.01
CA GLY A 101 -4.97 7.73 3.46
C GLY A 101 -6.46 7.35 3.55
N GLN A 102 -7.35 8.25 3.90
CA GLN A 102 -8.78 7.97 3.74
C GLN A 102 -9.14 8.06 2.25
N VAL A 103 -8.90 6.97 1.53
CA VAL A 103 -9.78 6.66 0.40
C VAL A 103 -11.15 6.55 1.03
N ALA A 104 -11.98 7.58 0.82
CA ALA A 104 -13.37 7.52 1.22
C ALA A 104 -13.92 6.20 0.71
N ALA A 105 -14.24 5.30 1.62
CA ALA A 105 -14.98 4.11 1.30
C ALA A 105 -16.31 4.62 0.75
N LEU A 106 -16.42 4.71 -0.56
CA LEU A 106 -17.66 4.97 -1.27
C LEU A 106 -18.60 3.80 -0.94
N ARG A 107 -19.26 3.91 0.22
CA ARG A 107 -20.43 3.12 0.56
C ARG A 107 -21.60 3.70 -0.25
N GLY A 108 -21.57 3.51 -1.54
CA GLY A 108 -22.69 3.80 -2.42
C GLY A 108 -23.15 2.49 -3.04
N THR A 109 -24.43 2.26 -3.08
CA THR A 109 -25.05 1.32 -4.01
C THR A 109 -24.76 1.87 -5.40
N PHE A 110 -23.75 1.33 -6.06
CA PHE A 110 -23.43 1.72 -7.43
C PHE A 110 -24.53 1.19 -8.36
N ASP A 111 -25.23 2.11 -8.98
CA ASP A 111 -26.13 1.81 -10.06
C ASP A 111 -25.31 1.22 -11.24
N SER A 112 -25.79 0.17 -11.88
CA SER A 112 -25.07 -0.55 -12.95
C SER A 112 -24.65 0.34 -14.13
N ALA A 113 -25.29 1.49 -14.30
CA ALA A 113 -24.93 2.50 -15.29
C ALA A 113 -23.64 3.27 -14.91
N ALA A 114 -23.36 3.46 -13.62
CA ALA A 114 -22.18 4.19 -13.12
C ALA A 114 -20.89 3.34 -13.20
N LEU A 115 -21.01 2.01 -13.35
CA LEU A 115 -19.88 1.08 -13.41
C LEU A 115 -19.19 1.05 -14.78
N LYS A 116 -19.74 1.71 -15.82
CA LYS A 116 -19.17 1.71 -17.17
C LYS A 116 -17.79 2.38 -17.28
N ALA A 117 -17.38 3.16 -16.30
CA ALA A 117 -16.04 3.74 -16.22
C ALA A 117 -15.66 4.08 -14.77
N LEU A 118 -15.29 3.09 -13.98
CA LEU A 118 -14.63 3.35 -12.70
C LEU A 118 -13.20 3.88 -13.00
N PRO A 119 -12.93 5.18 -12.85
CA PRO A 119 -11.59 5.70 -13.06
C PRO A 119 -10.73 5.32 -11.85
N ILE A 120 -10.09 4.16 -11.93
CA ILE A 120 -9.09 3.75 -10.95
C ILE A 120 -7.83 4.56 -11.23
N ARG A 121 -7.48 5.46 -10.32
CA ARG A 121 -6.26 6.26 -10.43
C ARG A 121 -5.21 5.76 -9.47
N ALA A 122 -3.97 5.70 -9.95
CA ALA A 122 -2.83 5.41 -9.10
C ALA A 122 -2.70 6.50 -8.04
N GLY A 123 -2.63 6.09 -6.77
CA GLY A 123 -2.19 6.93 -5.69
C GLY A 123 -0.66 6.96 -5.60
N LYS A 124 -0.13 7.79 -4.70
CA LYS A 124 1.27 7.75 -4.28
C LYS A 124 1.32 7.07 -2.92
N GLU A 125 2.06 6.00 -2.82
CA GLU A 125 2.41 5.39 -1.55
C GLU A 125 3.81 5.83 -1.15
N ARG A 126 4.00 6.10 0.14
CA ARG A 126 5.30 6.53 0.66
C ARG A 126 5.87 5.40 1.50
N THR A 127 6.99 4.87 1.06
CA THR A 127 7.79 3.92 1.84
C THR A 127 8.85 4.70 2.62
N ALA A 128 8.95 4.46 3.92
CA ALA A 128 9.96 5.07 4.78
C ALA A 128 10.76 3.99 5.49
N VAL A 129 12.06 4.19 5.57
CA VAL A 129 13.01 3.37 6.33
C VAL A 129 13.73 4.29 7.31
N THR A 130 13.91 3.83 8.53
CA THR A 130 14.70 4.54 9.54
C THR A 130 15.92 3.71 9.88
N VAL A 131 17.10 4.31 9.81
CA VAL A 131 18.36 3.68 10.19
C VAL A 131 18.97 4.39 11.37
N ARG A 132 19.63 3.62 12.23
CA ARG A 132 20.55 4.12 13.26
C ARG A 132 21.94 3.66 12.89
N ILE A 133 22.84 4.61 12.70
CA ILE A 133 24.23 4.33 12.36
C ILE A 133 25.12 5.02 13.38
N VAL A 134 26.16 4.34 13.80
CA VAL A 134 27.20 4.84 14.69
C VAL A 134 28.51 4.84 13.91
N TRP A 135 29.21 5.96 13.91
CA TRP A 135 30.52 6.14 13.31
C TRP A 135 31.55 6.48 14.38
N GLU A 136 32.79 6.19 14.08
CA GLU A 136 33.92 6.76 14.77
C GLU A 136 34.12 8.22 14.36
N LEU A 137 34.62 9.06 15.26
CA LEU A 137 35.09 10.41 14.95
C LEU A 137 36.58 10.47 15.20
N THR A 138 37.34 11.06 14.31
CA THR A 138 38.81 11.17 14.37
C THR A 138 39.24 12.64 14.19
#